data_0b95987487e349a0f39435b1e128424a
#
_entry.id   0b95987487e349a0f39435b1e128424a
#
_cell.length_a   1.000
_cell.length_b   1.000
_cell.length_c   1.000
_cell.angle_alpha   90.00
_cell.angle_beta   90.00
_cell.angle_gamma   90.00
#
_symmetry.space_group_name_H-M   'P 1'
#
loop_
_entity.id
_entity.type
_entity.pdbx_description
1 polymer ?
#
loop_
_entity_poly.entity_id
_entity_poly.type
_entity_poly.pdbx_seq_one_letter_code
_entity_poly.pdbx_strand_id
1 'polypeptide(L)'
;TATMSAATQPETLTSDARYVCLDLLGAGAYGHVYRGMDRSTGTAVAIKIVELDMSTEELNAVQKEIHILSQVQCPFVTRMYDSFVVGMQLWIVMELCVGGSCADHARQGRLNEAHIAVILRDVLRALVYLHAEDMVHRDIKAANVLLYMDQHGTGIRVADFGVAGRLQQAHAKCERAFVGTPYWMSPEVIKQSSYNTKADIWSTGIMAIELAEGEPPYADLHPMKVLHLIPRNPPPQLSPTYSSAFRDFVAQCLTRDPAKRPTAAALLKHKFIRHAGSAVSILTPLAQQYKPLKHSASSQYAAAQTTDPPPLWEFASLRR
;
A
#
# COMPACT_ATOMS: atom_id res chain seq x y z
N THR A 1 25.88 -26.61 -13.98
CA THR A 1 26.39 -25.28 -13.68
C THR A 1 25.38 -24.26 -14.25
N ALA A 2 24.35 -23.93 -13.44
CA ALA A 2 23.39 -22.88 -13.75
C ALA A 2 23.95 -21.57 -13.17
N THR A 3 24.29 -20.64 -14.04
CA THR A 3 24.65 -19.27 -13.74
C THR A 3 23.45 -18.55 -13.15
N MET A 4 23.56 -18.19 -11.87
CA MET A 4 22.62 -17.27 -11.23
C MET A 4 22.68 -15.92 -11.97
N SER A 5 21.54 -15.52 -12.53
CA SER A 5 21.37 -14.17 -13.08
C SER A 5 21.54 -13.17 -11.93
N ALA A 6 22.61 -12.41 -11.97
CA ALA A 6 22.83 -11.28 -11.08
C ALA A 6 21.69 -10.28 -11.26
N ALA A 7 21.05 -9.87 -10.16
CA ALA A 7 20.13 -8.73 -10.17
C ALA A 7 20.90 -7.55 -10.78
N THR A 8 20.46 -7.12 -11.95
CA THR A 8 21.05 -5.99 -12.68
C THR A 8 20.91 -4.76 -11.78
N GLN A 9 22.04 -4.24 -11.29
CA GLN A 9 22.04 -2.94 -10.62
C GLN A 9 21.49 -1.93 -11.63
N PRO A 10 20.62 -0.97 -11.21
CA PRO A 10 20.14 0.05 -12.11
C PRO A 10 21.34 0.74 -12.73
N GLU A 11 21.33 0.86 -14.06
CA GLU A 11 22.40 1.54 -14.80
C GLU A 11 22.72 2.85 -14.08
N THR A 12 23.98 2.98 -13.64
CA THR A 12 24.47 4.19 -12.97
C THR A 12 24.18 5.36 -13.90
N LEU A 13 23.12 6.11 -13.58
CA LEU A 13 22.81 7.35 -14.28
C LEU A 13 24.09 8.19 -14.34
N THR A 14 24.34 8.79 -15.49
CA THR A 14 25.50 9.65 -15.79
C THR A 14 25.82 10.58 -14.62
N SER A 15 27.05 10.99 -14.47
CA SER A 15 27.55 11.85 -13.37
C SER A 15 26.71 13.11 -13.09
N ASP A 16 25.84 13.50 -14.02
CA ASP A 16 24.98 14.70 -13.97
C ASP A 16 23.54 14.44 -13.52
N ALA A 17 23.18 13.20 -13.18
CA ALA A 17 21.82 12.90 -12.76
C ALA A 17 21.50 13.57 -11.40
N ARG A 18 20.36 14.27 -11.32
CA ARG A 18 19.90 14.96 -10.11
C ARG A 18 19.67 13.99 -8.96
N TYR A 19 19.14 12.81 -9.23
CA TYR A 19 18.82 11.81 -8.22
C TYR A 19 19.76 10.61 -8.30
N VAL A 20 20.21 10.14 -7.14
CA VAL A 20 21.08 8.96 -7.00
C VAL A 20 20.40 7.92 -6.14
N CYS A 21 20.33 6.68 -6.62
CA CYS A 21 19.95 5.52 -5.83
C CYS A 21 21.13 5.09 -4.95
N LEU A 22 20.82 4.76 -3.69
CA LEU A 22 21.75 4.25 -2.69
C LEU A 22 21.39 2.81 -2.32
N ASP A 23 20.70 2.60 -1.19
CA ASP A 23 20.38 1.28 -0.67
C ASP A 23 18.98 0.86 -1.09
N LEU A 24 18.78 -0.44 -1.35
CA LEU A 24 17.45 -1.02 -1.57
C LEU A 24 16.69 -1.03 -0.23
N LEU A 25 15.53 -0.39 -0.20
CA LEU A 25 14.61 -0.37 0.95
C LEU A 25 13.60 -1.51 0.88
N GLY A 26 13.16 -1.89 -0.32
CA GLY A 26 12.18 -2.93 -0.50
C GLY A 26 11.95 -3.29 -1.96
N ALA A 27 11.43 -4.50 -2.17
CA ALA A 27 10.96 -5.00 -3.46
C ALA A 27 9.48 -5.37 -3.33
N GLY A 28 8.66 -4.99 -4.28
CA GLY A 28 7.24 -5.26 -4.31
C GLY A 28 6.74 -5.67 -5.68
N ALA A 29 5.46 -5.98 -5.81
CA ALA A 29 4.83 -6.41 -7.06
C ALA A 29 4.95 -5.35 -8.19
N TYR A 30 5.17 -4.09 -7.85
CA TYR A 30 5.26 -2.97 -8.80
C TYR A 30 6.67 -2.38 -8.90
N GLY A 31 7.73 -3.13 -8.56
CA GLY A 31 9.11 -2.70 -8.69
C GLY A 31 9.87 -2.56 -7.37
N HIS A 32 10.96 -1.82 -7.41
CA HIS A 32 11.91 -1.68 -6.32
C HIS A 32 11.89 -0.27 -5.74
N VAL A 33 12.03 -0.15 -4.43
CA VAL A 33 12.15 1.13 -3.73
C VAL A 33 13.55 1.25 -3.15
N TYR A 34 14.24 2.34 -3.50
CA TYR A 34 15.58 2.64 -3.04
C TYR A 34 15.59 3.86 -2.12
N ARG A 35 16.48 3.86 -1.14
CA ARG A 35 16.93 5.11 -0.54
C ARG A 35 17.79 5.84 -1.56
N GLY A 36 17.55 7.12 -1.73
CA GLY A 36 18.30 7.95 -2.63
C GLY A 36 18.61 9.33 -2.07
N MET A 37 19.22 10.16 -2.89
CA MET A 37 19.55 11.54 -2.56
C MET A 37 19.28 12.45 -3.76
N ASP A 38 18.63 13.57 -3.52
CA ASP A 38 18.58 14.70 -4.44
C ASP A 38 19.92 15.47 -4.34
N ARG A 39 20.77 15.37 -5.32
CA ARG A 39 22.09 16.04 -5.35
C ARG A 39 22.00 17.56 -5.35
N SER A 40 20.90 18.13 -5.84
CA SER A 40 20.73 19.58 -5.90
C SER A 40 20.46 20.20 -4.54
N THR A 41 19.83 19.44 -3.63
CA THR A 41 19.44 19.90 -2.29
C THR A 41 20.16 19.18 -1.15
N GLY A 42 20.80 18.04 -1.42
CA GLY A 42 21.34 17.14 -0.39
C GLY A 42 20.27 16.37 0.39
N THR A 43 19.01 16.45 -0.04
CA THR A 43 17.87 15.84 0.67
C THR A 43 17.81 14.34 0.39
N ALA A 44 17.66 13.54 1.47
CA ALA A 44 17.37 12.11 1.34
C ALA A 44 15.95 11.89 0.83
N VAL A 45 15.79 10.99 -0.14
CA VAL A 45 14.52 10.67 -0.80
C VAL A 45 14.31 9.16 -0.89
N ALA A 46 13.06 8.75 -1.09
CA ALA A 46 12.74 7.40 -1.54
C ALA A 46 12.52 7.44 -3.06
N ILE A 47 13.10 6.48 -3.78
CA ILE A 47 12.99 6.38 -5.24
C ILE A 47 12.38 5.03 -5.57
N LYS A 48 11.17 5.04 -6.11
CA LYS A 48 10.49 3.84 -6.60
C LYS A 48 10.74 3.71 -8.09
N ILE A 49 11.31 2.59 -8.50
CA ILE A 49 11.58 2.24 -9.90
C ILE A 49 10.64 1.13 -10.30
N VAL A 50 9.84 1.39 -11.34
CA VAL A 50 8.86 0.45 -11.87
C VAL A 50 9.25 0.13 -13.31
N GLU A 51 9.47 -1.14 -13.62
CA GLU A 51 9.66 -1.62 -14.97
C GLU A 51 8.29 -1.86 -15.61
N LEU A 52 8.05 -1.26 -16.76
CA LEU A 52 6.80 -1.35 -17.48
C LEU A 52 7.08 -1.86 -18.89
N ASP A 53 6.49 -3.01 -19.23
CA ASP A 53 6.56 -3.57 -20.59
C ASP A 53 5.50 -2.90 -21.47
N MET A 54 5.79 -1.67 -21.88
CA MET A 54 4.90 -0.85 -22.70
C MET A 54 5.70 0.12 -23.56
N SER A 55 5.07 0.72 -24.58
CA SER A 55 5.71 1.70 -25.45
C SER A 55 6.12 2.96 -24.67
N THR A 56 7.10 3.70 -25.21
CA THR A 56 7.57 4.97 -24.63
C THR A 56 6.43 5.99 -24.55
N GLU A 57 5.49 5.98 -25.52
CA GLU A 57 4.33 6.87 -25.51
C GLU A 57 3.37 6.54 -24.34
N GLU A 58 3.11 5.26 -24.07
CA GLU A 58 2.29 4.82 -22.96
C GLU A 58 2.96 5.13 -21.61
N LEU A 59 4.28 4.94 -21.50
CA LEU A 59 5.05 5.33 -20.31
C LEU A 59 4.95 6.83 -20.04
N ASN A 60 5.08 7.65 -21.06
CA ASN A 60 4.95 9.11 -20.94
C ASN A 60 3.53 9.52 -20.54
N ALA A 61 2.50 8.81 -21.00
CA ALA A 61 1.13 9.06 -20.60
C ALA A 61 0.91 8.72 -19.11
N VAL A 62 1.41 7.57 -18.65
CA VAL A 62 1.38 7.17 -17.23
C VAL A 62 2.15 8.16 -16.36
N GLN A 63 3.33 8.61 -16.81
CA GLN A 63 4.13 9.61 -16.10
C GLN A 63 3.38 10.94 -15.93
N LYS A 64 2.70 11.44 -16.97
CA LYS A 64 1.90 12.66 -16.88
C LYS A 64 0.76 12.52 -15.85
N GLU A 65 0.09 11.38 -15.83
CA GLU A 65 -0.97 11.11 -14.85
C GLU A 65 -0.42 11.06 -13.42
N ILE A 66 0.75 10.43 -13.22
CA ILE A 66 1.44 10.39 -11.92
C ILE A 66 1.88 11.79 -11.50
N HIS A 67 2.34 12.62 -12.45
CA HIS A 67 2.71 14.00 -12.16
C HIS A 67 1.51 14.83 -11.65
N ILE A 68 0.29 14.59 -12.15
CA ILE A 68 -0.92 15.22 -11.60
C ILE A 68 -1.12 14.79 -10.13
N LEU A 69 -0.86 13.53 -9.80
CA LEU A 69 -0.94 13.03 -8.42
C LEU A 69 0.13 13.66 -7.50
N SER A 70 1.26 14.14 -8.06
CA SER A 70 2.29 14.85 -7.27
C SER A 70 1.82 16.20 -6.73
N GLN A 71 0.72 16.74 -7.26
CA GLN A 71 0.11 18.00 -6.79
C GLN A 71 -0.65 17.84 -5.47
N VAL A 72 -0.87 16.59 -5.02
CA VAL A 72 -1.57 16.31 -3.76
C VAL A 72 -0.75 16.82 -2.57
N GLN A 73 -1.31 17.73 -1.81
CA GLN A 73 -0.71 18.30 -0.60
C GLN A 73 -1.55 17.90 0.61
N CYS A 74 -1.24 16.75 1.18
CA CYS A 74 -1.88 16.25 2.39
C CYS A 74 -0.81 15.81 3.40
N PRO A 75 -0.84 16.30 4.67
CA PRO A 75 0.16 15.94 5.67
C PRO A 75 0.09 14.49 6.13
N PHE A 76 -0.86 13.69 5.63
CA PHE A 76 -1.03 12.27 5.95
C PHE A 76 -0.73 11.35 4.75
N VAL A 77 -0.31 11.93 3.61
CA VAL A 77 0.07 11.19 2.39
C VAL A 77 1.53 11.47 2.10
N THR A 78 2.28 10.47 1.63
CA THR A 78 3.69 10.69 1.20
C THR A 78 3.75 11.75 0.12
N ARG A 79 4.59 12.74 0.33
CA ARG A 79 4.82 13.78 -0.67
C ARG A 79 5.61 13.19 -1.85
N MET A 80 5.12 13.41 -3.04
CA MET A 80 5.84 13.13 -4.28
C MET A 80 6.60 14.37 -4.71
N TYR A 81 7.90 14.23 -5.03
CA TYR A 81 8.76 15.35 -5.43
C TYR A 81 8.92 15.42 -6.94
N ASP A 82 9.03 14.27 -7.61
CA ASP A 82 9.29 14.20 -9.04
C ASP A 82 8.87 12.85 -9.62
N SER A 83 8.67 12.80 -10.94
CA SER A 83 8.52 11.55 -11.68
C SER A 83 9.05 11.72 -13.10
N PHE A 84 9.82 10.75 -13.60
CA PHE A 84 10.40 10.77 -14.94
C PHE A 84 10.65 9.35 -15.47
N VAL A 85 10.83 9.24 -16.77
CA VAL A 85 11.09 7.98 -17.46
C VAL A 85 12.56 7.89 -17.84
N VAL A 86 13.19 6.74 -17.57
CA VAL A 86 14.55 6.40 -17.97
C VAL A 86 14.52 5.05 -18.68
N GLY A 87 14.70 5.05 -20.00
CA GLY A 87 14.51 3.85 -20.81
C GLY A 87 13.09 3.31 -20.68
N MET A 88 12.95 2.06 -20.22
CA MET A 88 11.67 1.40 -19.97
C MET A 88 11.26 1.44 -18.49
N GLN A 89 11.89 2.30 -17.71
CA GLN A 89 11.64 2.42 -16.27
C GLN A 89 10.97 3.76 -15.95
N LEU A 90 9.92 3.69 -15.12
CA LEU A 90 9.32 4.85 -14.50
C LEU A 90 9.95 5.06 -13.11
N TRP A 91 10.51 6.22 -12.89
CA TRP A 91 11.10 6.64 -11.64
C TRP A 91 10.16 7.60 -10.92
N ILE A 92 9.88 7.32 -9.68
CA ILE A 92 9.00 8.13 -8.81
C ILE A 92 9.80 8.50 -7.57
N VAL A 93 10.07 9.80 -7.41
CA VAL A 93 10.83 10.35 -6.27
C VAL A 93 9.88 10.90 -5.24
N MET A 94 10.01 10.43 -4.00
CA MET A 94 9.08 10.76 -2.92
C MET A 94 9.76 10.97 -1.57
N GLU A 95 8.98 11.45 -0.60
CA GLU A 95 9.39 11.61 0.81
C GLU A 95 9.91 10.28 1.37
N LEU A 96 11.08 10.33 2.04
CA LEU A 96 11.65 9.18 2.72
C LEU A 96 11.12 9.08 4.15
N CYS A 97 10.40 8.01 4.45
CA CYS A 97 9.91 7.70 5.78
C CYS A 97 10.84 6.65 6.44
N VAL A 98 11.54 7.06 7.50
CA VAL A 98 12.61 6.22 8.11
C VAL A 98 12.13 5.35 9.27
N GLY A 99 10.88 5.49 9.70
CA GLY A 99 10.31 4.75 10.84
C GLY A 99 9.78 3.36 10.49
N GLY A 100 9.92 2.90 9.24
CA GLY A 100 9.42 1.62 8.75
C GLY A 100 7.93 1.61 8.43
N SER A 101 7.42 0.49 7.91
CA SER A 101 6.01 0.31 7.65
C SER A 101 5.26 -0.14 8.91
N CYS A 102 3.97 0.18 8.98
CA CYS A 102 3.11 -0.34 10.05
C CYS A 102 3.01 -1.88 10.02
N ALA A 103 3.19 -2.51 8.84
CA ALA A 103 3.28 -3.96 8.72
C ALA A 103 4.51 -4.53 9.43
N ASP A 104 5.66 -3.85 9.35
CA ASP A 104 6.88 -4.28 10.04
C ASP A 104 6.70 -4.24 11.56
N HIS A 105 6.04 -3.20 12.06
CA HIS A 105 5.74 -3.07 13.50
C HIS A 105 4.69 -4.10 13.95
N ALA A 106 3.66 -4.36 13.15
CA ALA A 106 2.63 -5.36 13.45
C ALA A 106 3.21 -6.78 13.56
N ARG A 107 4.01 -7.20 12.56
CA ARG A 107 4.68 -8.52 12.57
C ARG A 107 5.63 -8.71 13.75
N GLN A 108 6.19 -7.64 14.28
CA GLN A 108 7.04 -7.68 15.46
C GLN A 108 6.24 -7.66 16.78
N GLY A 109 4.91 -7.68 16.72
CA GLY A 109 4.03 -7.65 17.90
C GLY A 109 4.14 -6.37 18.73
N ARG A 110 4.55 -5.25 18.11
CA ARG A 110 4.83 -3.99 18.83
C ARG A 110 3.63 -3.08 18.99
N LEU A 111 2.50 -3.39 18.32
CA LEU A 111 1.34 -2.52 18.30
C LEU A 111 0.32 -2.94 19.36
N ASN A 112 -0.15 -1.96 20.14
CA ASN A 112 -1.31 -2.07 21.02
C ASN A 112 -2.47 -1.22 20.49
N GLU A 113 -3.65 -1.30 21.11
CA GLU A 113 -4.83 -0.56 20.66
C GLU A 113 -4.62 0.97 20.61
N ALA A 114 -3.79 1.54 21.48
CA ALA A 114 -3.49 2.96 21.45
C ALA A 114 -2.68 3.36 20.21
N HIS A 115 -1.67 2.56 19.84
CA HIS A 115 -0.92 2.74 18.60
C HIS A 115 -1.85 2.61 17.39
N ILE A 116 -2.68 1.55 17.34
CA ILE A 116 -3.60 1.27 16.25
C ILE A 116 -4.63 2.39 16.09
N ALA A 117 -5.19 2.90 17.17
CA ALA A 117 -6.16 4.00 17.12
C ALA A 117 -5.56 5.28 16.49
N VAL A 118 -4.31 5.62 16.82
CA VAL A 118 -3.60 6.77 16.25
C VAL A 118 -3.30 6.55 14.76
N ILE A 119 -2.79 5.37 14.39
CA ILE A 119 -2.50 5.02 13.00
C ILE A 119 -3.79 5.11 12.16
N LEU A 120 -4.87 4.46 12.60
CA LEU A 120 -6.15 4.46 11.88
C LEU A 120 -6.77 5.86 11.79
N ARG A 121 -6.65 6.69 12.84
CA ARG A 121 -7.11 8.08 12.80
C ARG A 121 -6.44 8.85 11.68
N ASP A 122 -5.13 8.73 11.56
CA ASP A 122 -4.36 9.53 10.61
C ASP A 122 -4.50 8.95 9.18
N VAL A 123 -4.67 7.63 9.01
CA VAL A 123 -5.12 7.02 7.74
C VAL A 123 -6.50 7.53 7.33
N LEU A 124 -7.46 7.60 8.26
CA LEU A 124 -8.79 8.15 7.95
C LEU A 124 -8.72 9.63 7.56
N ARG A 125 -7.80 10.42 8.13
CA ARG A 125 -7.57 11.81 7.72
C ARG A 125 -7.03 11.90 6.29
N ALA A 126 -6.09 11.02 5.92
CA ALA A 126 -5.64 10.89 4.54
C ALA A 126 -6.81 10.56 3.59
N LEU A 127 -7.62 9.57 3.97
CA LEU A 127 -8.78 9.16 3.16
C LEU A 127 -9.86 10.25 3.06
N VAL A 128 -10.10 11.04 4.11
CA VAL A 128 -11.03 12.20 4.01
C VAL A 128 -10.54 13.17 2.94
N TYR A 129 -9.24 13.47 2.92
CA TYR A 129 -8.67 14.36 1.91
C TYR A 129 -8.79 13.77 0.50
N LEU A 130 -8.33 12.52 0.29
CA LEU A 130 -8.37 11.87 -1.02
C LEU A 130 -9.80 11.71 -1.55
N HIS A 131 -10.73 11.31 -0.69
CA HIS A 131 -12.13 11.10 -1.07
C HIS A 131 -12.88 12.40 -1.38
N ALA A 132 -12.46 13.53 -0.81
CA ALA A 132 -12.99 14.85 -1.15
C ALA A 132 -12.60 15.29 -2.56
N GLU A 133 -11.47 14.80 -3.07
CA GLU A 133 -10.98 15.00 -4.43
C GLU A 133 -11.39 13.85 -5.38
N ASP A 134 -12.42 13.06 -5.02
CA ASP A 134 -12.89 11.89 -5.78
C ASP A 134 -11.79 10.85 -6.09
N MET A 135 -10.71 10.84 -5.32
CA MET A 135 -9.60 9.88 -5.46
C MET A 135 -9.83 8.67 -4.57
N VAL A 136 -9.67 7.48 -5.15
CA VAL A 136 -9.68 6.18 -4.45
C VAL A 136 -8.26 5.65 -4.37
N HIS A 137 -7.81 5.26 -3.17
CA HIS A 137 -6.43 4.79 -2.96
C HIS A 137 -6.18 3.40 -3.58
N ARG A 138 -7.11 2.47 -3.39
CA ARG A 138 -7.14 1.09 -3.93
C ARG A 138 -6.15 0.08 -3.33
N ASP A 139 -5.18 0.51 -2.53
CA ASP A 139 -4.18 -0.38 -1.93
C ASP A 139 -3.88 0.00 -0.46
N ILE A 140 -4.94 0.23 0.33
CA ILE A 140 -4.82 0.47 1.78
C ILE A 140 -4.48 -0.84 2.47
N LYS A 141 -3.29 -0.89 3.08
CA LYS A 141 -2.75 -2.00 3.88
C LYS A 141 -1.62 -1.51 4.78
N ALA A 142 -1.26 -2.24 5.81
CA ALA A 142 -0.23 -1.81 6.76
C ALA A 142 1.16 -1.60 6.13
N ALA A 143 1.48 -2.31 5.04
CA ALA A 143 2.73 -2.12 4.30
C ALA A 143 2.82 -0.75 3.60
N ASN A 144 1.68 -0.13 3.25
CA ASN A 144 1.60 1.16 2.61
C ASN A 144 1.33 2.32 3.61
N VAL A 145 1.40 2.05 4.90
CA VAL A 145 1.34 3.08 5.96
C VAL A 145 2.69 3.13 6.64
N LEU A 146 3.42 4.23 6.42
CA LEU A 146 4.81 4.41 6.83
C LEU A 146 4.90 5.34 8.05
N LEU A 147 5.75 5.02 9.01
CA LEU A 147 6.10 5.94 10.08
C LEU A 147 7.19 6.90 9.61
N TYR A 148 6.93 8.20 9.78
CA TYR A 148 7.95 9.22 9.60
C TYR A 148 8.37 9.82 10.94
N MET A 149 9.58 10.36 10.98
CA MET A 149 10.10 11.14 12.09
C MET A 149 10.96 12.26 11.52
N ASP A 150 10.61 13.50 11.83
CA ASP A 150 11.35 14.69 11.42
C ASP A 150 11.46 15.70 12.59
N GLN A 151 11.99 16.89 12.31
CA GLN A 151 12.13 17.97 13.29
C GLN A 151 10.78 18.52 13.82
N HIS A 152 9.68 18.23 13.14
CA HIS A 152 8.33 18.68 13.50
C HIS A 152 7.55 17.62 14.28
N GLY A 153 8.06 16.38 14.35
CA GLY A 153 7.46 15.31 15.13
C GLY A 153 7.45 13.94 14.44
N THR A 154 6.62 13.07 14.97
CA THR A 154 6.42 11.71 14.49
C THR A 154 4.95 11.49 14.12
N GLY A 155 4.71 10.79 13.03
CA GLY A 155 3.37 10.45 12.57
C GLY A 155 3.41 9.38 11.48
N ILE A 156 2.33 9.25 10.72
CA ILE A 156 2.26 8.34 9.59
C ILE A 156 2.11 9.07 8.27
N ARG A 157 2.50 8.38 7.20
CA ARG A 157 2.21 8.73 5.80
C ARG A 157 1.59 7.53 5.12
N VAL A 158 0.50 7.75 4.41
CA VAL A 158 -0.06 6.77 3.48
C VAL A 158 0.69 6.88 2.17
N ALA A 159 1.34 5.80 1.77
CA ALA A 159 2.18 5.72 0.57
C ALA A 159 1.46 5.05 -0.60
N ASP A 160 2.01 5.19 -1.81
CA ASP A 160 1.56 4.51 -3.04
C ASP A 160 0.11 4.82 -3.47
N PHE A 161 -0.46 5.97 -3.07
CA PHE A 161 -1.80 6.36 -3.48
C PHE A 161 -1.86 6.65 -5.00
N GLY A 162 -2.92 6.16 -5.66
CA GLY A 162 -3.18 6.39 -7.08
C GLY A 162 -2.21 5.73 -8.05
N VAL A 163 -0.93 5.54 -7.67
CA VAL A 163 0.10 4.90 -8.51
C VAL A 163 -0.26 3.44 -8.80
N ALA A 164 -0.61 2.66 -7.77
CA ALA A 164 -1.00 1.26 -7.94
C ALA A 164 -2.20 1.10 -8.89
N GLY A 165 -3.22 1.95 -8.77
CA GLY A 165 -4.40 1.93 -9.63
C GLY A 165 -4.08 2.27 -11.10
N ARG A 166 -3.15 3.20 -11.34
CA ARG A 166 -2.73 3.56 -12.69
C ARG A 166 -1.87 2.49 -13.33
N LEU A 167 -0.94 1.95 -12.59
CA LEU A 167 -0.13 0.82 -13.05
C LEU A 167 -0.98 -0.42 -13.32
N GLN A 168 -1.99 -0.72 -12.47
CA GLN A 168 -2.95 -1.80 -12.73
C GLN A 168 -3.75 -1.58 -14.01
N GLN A 169 -4.21 -0.36 -14.29
CA GLN A 169 -4.91 -0.05 -15.54
C GLN A 169 -4.01 -0.18 -16.76
N ALA A 170 -2.74 0.22 -16.64
CA ALA A 170 -1.74 0.06 -17.69
C ALA A 170 -1.44 -1.42 -17.97
N HIS A 171 -1.23 -2.24 -16.92
CA HIS A 171 -1.01 -3.69 -17.06
C HIS A 171 -2.27 -4.45 -17.51
N ALA A 172 -3.48 -4.01 -17.13
CA ALA A 172 -4.72 -4.67 -17.53
C ALA A 172 -4.99 -4.57 -19.05
N LYS A 173 -4.37 -3.61 -19.74
CA LYS A 173 -4.36 -3.58 -21.21
C LYS A 173 -3.45 -4.66 -21.81
N CYS A 174 -2.41 -5.09 -21.08
CA CYS A 174 -1.39 -5.99 -21.56
C CYS A 174 -1.65 -7.47 -21.27
N GLU A 175 -2.39 -7.84 -20.25
CA GLU A 175 -2.95 -9.18 -20.01
C GLU A 175 -3.69 -9.23 -18.65
N ARG A 176 -4.80 -9.95 -18.62
CA ARG A 176 -5.75 -10.21 -17.52
C ARG A 176 -5.13 -10.71 -16.20
N ALA A 177 -4.05 -10.13 -15.73
CA ALA A 177 -3.46 -10.50 -14.45
C ALA A 177 -4.15 -9.71 -13.33
N PHE A 178 -4.82 -10.39 -12.41
CA PHE A 178 -5.08 -9.87 -11.07
C PHE A 178 -3.72 -9.64 -10.40
N VAL A 179 -3.13 -8.46 -10.64
CA VAL A 179 -1.87 -8.05 -10.02
C VAL A 179 -2.21 -7.40 -8.69
N GLY A 180 -1.90 -8.08 -7.59
CA GLY A 180 -2.11 -7.60 -6.24
C GLY A 180 -2.58 -8.71 -5.30
N THR A 181 -2.30 -8.54 -4.02
CA THR A 181 -2.67 -9.50 -2.99
C THR A 181 -4.12 -9.23 -2.57
N PRO A 182 -5.10 -10.14 -2.77
CA PRO A 182 -6.53 -9.85 -2.69
C PRO A 182 -7.07 -9.69 -1.26
N TYR A 183 -6.27 -9.96 -0.23
CA TYR A 183 -6.73 -10.04 1.16
C TYR A 183 -7.42 -8.77 1.65
N TRP A 184 -7.01 -7.59 1.17
CA TRP A 184 -7.58 -6.28 1.53
C TRP A 184 -8.72 -5.83 0.61
N MET A 185 -9.00 -6.56 -0.49
CA MET A 185 -10.03 -6.15 -1.45
C MET A 185 -11.43 -6.30 -0.89
N SER A 186 -12.29 -5.34 -1.20
CA SER A 186 -13.71 -5.43 -0.86
C SER A 186 -14.47 -6.40 -1.78
N PRO A 187 -15.59 -6.98 -1.29
CA PRO A 187 -16.38 -7.92 -2.08
C PRO A 187 -16.86 -7.35 -3.43
N GLU A 188 -17.20 -6.06 -3.48
CA GLU A 188 -17.64 -5.38 -4.69
C GLU A 188 -16.51 -5.21 -5.71
N VAL A 189 -15.28 -4.94 -5.25
CA VAL A 189 -14.09 -4.85 -6.12
C VAL A 189 -13.81 -6.20 -6.76
N ILE A 190 -13.82 -7.29 -5.98
CA ILE A 190 -13.60 -8.65 -6.48
C ILE A 190 -14.66 -9.06 -7.51
N LYS A 191 -15.93 -8.66 -7.28
CA LYS A 191 -17.04 -8.92 -8.22
C LYS A 191 -17.01 -8.04 -9.46
N GLN A 192 -16.01 -7.15 -9.59
CA GLN A 192 -15.90 -6.18 -10.69
C GLN A 192 -17.17 -5.30 -10.84
N SER A 193 -17.91 -5.10 -9.73
CA SER A 193 -18.99 -4.14 -9.66
C SER A 193 -18.41 -2.72 -9.65
N SER A 194 -19.22 -1.72 -10.00
CA SER A 194 -18.80 -0.32 -9.83
C SER A 194 -18.42 -0.09 -8.36
N TYR A 195 -17.21 0.36 -8.10
CA TYR A 195 -16.72 0.65 -6.77
C TYR A 195 -16.35 2.13 -6.64
N ASN A 196 -16.40 2.62 -5.43
CA ASN A 196 -16.10 4.01 -5.08
C ASN A 196 -15.17 4.07 -3.84
N THR A 197 -15.08 5.22 -3.24
CA THR A 197 -14.28 5.50 -2.03
C THR A 197 -14.58 4.56 -0.85
N LYS A 198 -15.74 3.87 -0.83
CA LYS A 198 -16.10 2.90 0.21
C LYS A 198 -15.25 1.61 0.17
N ALA A 199 -14.60 1.32 -0.95
CA ALA A 199 -13.65 0.22 -1.05
C ALA A 199 -12.44 0.43 -0.12
N ASP A 200 -11.91 1.67 -0.03
CA ASP A 200 -10.81 2.00 0.89
C ASP A 200 -11.20 1.83 2.36
N ILE A 201 -12.49 2.04 2.69
CA ILE A 201 -13.00 1.84 4.06
C ILE A 201 -13.01 0.36 4.43
N TRP A 202 -13.40 -0.52 3.49
CA TRP A 202 -13.27 -1.97 3.70
C TRP A 202 -11.80 -2.35 3.92
N SER A 203 -10.90 -1.91 3.05
CA SER A 203 -9.46 -2.17 3.16
C SER A 203 -8.89 -1.65 4.49
N THR A 204 -9.38 -0.49 4.99
CA THR A 204 -9.04 0.04 6.32
C THR A 204 -9.47 -0.91 7.45
N GLY A 205 -10.64 -1.55 7.33
CA GLY A 205 -11.10 -2.56 8.29
C GLY A 205 -10.23 -3.81 8.31
N ILE A 206 -9.82 -4.31 7.14
CA ILE A 206 -8.88 -5.43 7.04
C ILE A 206 -7.50 -5.04 7.57
N MET A 207 -7.01 -3.84 7.24
CA MET A 207 -5.75 -3.32 7.79
C MET A 207 -5.82 -3.18 9.32
N ALA A 208 -6.96 -2.84 9.90
CA ALA A 208 -7.12 -2.77 11.35
C ALA A 208 -6.93 -4.15 12.01
N ILE A 209 -7.43 -5.23 11.38
CA ILE A 209 -7.16 -6.61 11.82
C ILE A 209 -5.67 -6.94 11.63
N GLU A 210 -5.09 -6.61 10.48
CA GLU A 210 -3.66 -6.81 10.20
C GLU A 210 -2.76 -6.14 11.25
N LEU A 211 -3.08 -4.91 11.65
CA LEU A 211 -2.32 -4.18 12.68
C LEU A 211 -2.43 -4.84 14.06
N ALA A 212 -3.58 -5.45 14.36
CA ALA A 212 -3.85 -6.10 15.64
C ALA A 212 -3.25 -7.50 15.73
N GLU A 213 -3.34 -8.28 14.67
CA GLU A 213 -3.02 -9.72 14.64
C GLU A 213 -1.70 -10.02 13.93
N GLY A 214 -1.09 -9.02 13.27
CA GLY A 214 0.18 -9.14 12.54
C GLY A 214 0.02 -9.52 11.07
N GLU A 215 -1.12 -10.10 10.70
CA GLU A 215 -1.43 -10.56 9.34
C GLU A 215 -2.90 -10.28 8.99
N PRO A 216 -3.23 -10.09 7.69
CA PRO A 216 -4.62 -9.96 7.27
C PRO A 216 -5.37 -11.30 7.37
N PRO A 217 -6.72 -11.28 7.44
CA PRO A 217 -7.53 -12.49 7.35
C PRO A 217 -7.21 -13.30 6.09
N TYR A 218 -7.16 -14.63 6.22
CA TYR A 218 -6.84 -15.59 5.16
C TYR A 218 -5.40 -15.53 4.64
N ALA A 219 -4.46 -14.94 5.37
CA ALA A 219 -3.03 -14.85 4.95
C ALA A 219 -2.39 -16.22 4.68
N ASP A 220 -2.88 -17.27 5.34
CA ASP A 220 -2.47 -18.67 5.16
C ASP A 220 -2.99 -19.32 3.87
N LEU A 221 -3.93 -18.68 3.16
CA LEU A 221 -4.57 -19.25 1.97
C LEU A 221 -3.98 -18.69 0.68
N HIS A 222 -4.00 -19.53 -0.36
CA HIS A 222 -3.59 -19.09 -1.69
C HIS A 222 -4.47 -17.93 -2.19
N PRO A 223 -3.92 -16.86 -2.78
CA PRO A 223 -4.65 -15.66 -3.22
C PRO A 223 -5.89 -15.93 -4.06
N MET A 224 -5.81 -16.86 -5.02
CA MET A 224 -6.95 -17.22 -5.87
C MET A 224 -8.11 -17.82 -5.08
N LYS A 225 -7.83 -18.57 -4.00
CA LYS A 225 -8.87 -19.11 -3.11
C LYS A 225 -9.57 -17.97 -2.35
N VAL A 226 -8.81 -16.98 -1.91
CA VAL A 226 -9.32 -15.82 -1.17
C VAL A 226 -10.28 -14.99 -2.01
N LEU A 227 -10.01 -14.81 -3.32
CA LEU A 227 -10.93 -14.15 -4.25
C LEU A 227 -12.33 -14.81 -4.29
N HIS A 228 -12.41 -16.12 -4.08
CA HIS A 228 -13.70 -16.83 -4.01
C HIS A 228 -14.36 -16.73 -2.63
N LEU A 229 -13.56 -16.63 -1.56
CA LEU A 229 -14.07 -16.66 -0.19
C LEU A 229 -14.64 -15.31 0.23
N ILE A 230 -13.93 -14.19 -0.01
CA ILE A 230 -14.33 -12.85 0.43
C ILE A 230 -15.76 -12.49 -0.02
N PRO A 231 -16.18 -12.71 -1.28
CA PRO A 231 -17.53 -12.38 -1.71
C PRO A 231 -18.63 -13.28 -1.09
N ARG A 232 -18.29 -14.46 -0.59
CA ARG A 232 -19.26 -15.49 -0.12
C ARG A 232 -19.37 -15.54 1.39
N ASN A 233 -18.24 -15.46 2.09
CA ASN A 233 -18.18 -15.60 3.55
C ASN A 233 -18.72 -14.35 4.27
N PRO A 234 -19.15 -14.48 5.53
CA PRO A 234 -19.36 -13.33 6.40
C PRO A 234 -18.09 -12.48 6.49
N PRO A 235 -18.21 -11.15 6.74
CA PRO A 235 -17.06 -10.32 6.99
C PRO A 235 -16.19 -10.85 8.13
N PRO A 236 -14.85 -10.74 8.03
CA PRO A 236 -13.96 -11.08 9.13
C PRO A 236 -14.29 -10.29 10.38
N GLN A 237 -14.03 -10.88 11.54
CA GLN A 237 -14.24 -10.26 12.84
C GLN A 237 -12.95 -10.26 13.63
N LEU A 238 -12.71 -9.18 14.37
CA LEU A 238 -11.59 -9.08 15.30
C LEU A 238 -11.83 -9.97 16.54
N SER A 239 -10.76 -10.57 17.08
CA SER A 239 -10.83 -11.44 18.25
C SER A 239 -11.56 -10.77 19.44
N PRO A 240 -12.34 -11.54 20.24
CA PRO A 240 -12.99 -11.04 21.46
C PRO A 240 -12.03 -10.50 22.52
N THR A 241 -10.74 -10.78 22.44
CA THR A 241 -9.69 -10.26 23.33
C THR A 241 -9.48 -8.76 23.23
N TYR A 242 -9.85 -8.15 22.08
CA TYR A 242 -9.78 -6.71 21.87
C TYR A 242 -11.01 -5.98 22.44
N SER A 243 -10.85 -4.69 22.70
CA SER A 243 -11.93 -3.87 23.26
C SER A 243 -13.19 -3.88 22.37
N SER A 244 -14.36 -3.73 23.02
CA SER A 244 -15.64 -3.65 22.29
C SER A 244 -15.67 -2.45 21.32
N ALA A 245 -14.98 -1.36 21.66
CA ALA A 245 -14.88 -0.19 20.80
C ALA A 245 -14.09 -0.49 19.53
N PHE A 246 -12.99 -1.24 19.64
CA PHE A 246 -12.17 -1.59 18.49
C PHE A 246 -12.88 -2.59 17.58
N ARG A 247 -13.49 -3.62 18.17
CA ARG A 247 -14.31 -4.61 17.44
C ARG A 247 -15.47 -3.97 16.66
N ASP A 248 -16.16 -3.02 17.29
CA ASP A 248 -17.25 -2.27 16.65
C ASP A 248 -16.75 -1.41 15.48
N PHE A 249 -15.60 -0.75 15.64
CA PHE A 249 -14.94 -0.01 14.54
C PHE A 249 -14.66 -0.90 13.32
N VAL A 250 -14.05 -2.06 13.54
CA VAL A 250 -13.77 -3.03 12.49
C VAL A 250 -15.05 -3.53 11.83
N ALA A 251 -16.08 -3.86 12.62
CA ALA A 251 -17.37 -4.31 12.09
C ALA A 251 -18.05 -3.25 11.22
N GLN A 252 -17.95 -1.97 11.58
CA GLN A 252 -18.49 -0.87 10.76
C GLN A 252 -17.72 -0.71 9.44
N CYS A 253 -16.38 -0.79 9.47
CA CYS A 253 -15.56 -0.76 8.25
C CYS A 253 -15.90 -1.92 7.31
N LEU A 254 -16.14 -3.11 7.84
CA LEU A 254 -16.41 -4.34 7.10
C LEU A 254 -17.91 -4.56 6.84
N THR A 255 -18.72 -3.48 6.86
CA THR A 255 -20.11 -3.52 6.41
C THR A 255 -20.16 -3.92 4.95
N ARG A 256 -20.85 -5.04 4.64
CA ARG A 256 -20.82 -5.68 3.32
C ARG A 256 -21.44 -4.83 2.22
N ASP A 257 -22.56 -4.17 2.54
CA ASP A 257 -23.23 -3.24 1.64
C ASP A 257 -22.46 -1.90 1.60
N PRO A 258 -21.84 -1.52 0.46
CA PRO A 258 -21.09 -0.27 0.38
C PRO A 258 -21.94 0.98 0.66
N ALA A 259 -23.25 0.93 0.37
CA ALA A 259 -24.14 2.07 0.62
C ALA A 259 -24.33 2.31 2.13
N LYS A 260 -24.31 1.24 2.94
CA LYS A 260 -24.44 1.29 4.41
C LYS A 260 -23.08 1.45 5.11
N ARG A 261 -21.99 1.17 4.43
CA ARG A 261 -20.63 1.32 4.99
C ARG A 261 -20.37 2.80 5.27
N PRO A 262 -19.87 3.18 6.48
CA PRO A 262 -19.60 4.57 6.82
C PRO A 262 -18.56 5.22 5.90
N THR A 263 -18.49 6.54 5.90
CA THR A 263 -17.41 7.31 5.25
C THR A 263 -16.22 7.43 6.20
N ALA A 264 -15.03 7.79 5.66
CA ALA A 264 -13.86 8.12 6.48
C ALA A 264 -14.16 9.24 7.50
N ALA A 265 -14.88 10.27 7.08
CA ALA A 265 -15.30 11.38 7.96
C ALA A 265 -16.25 10.93 9.09
N ALA A 266 -17.13 9.95 8.84
CA ALA A 266 -17.98 9.38 9.88
C ALA A 266 -17.14 8.55 10.87
N LEU A 267 -16.19 7.74 10.39
CA LEU A 267 -15.33 6.91 11.22
C LEU A 267 -14.35 7.73 12.09
N LEU A 268 -13.96 8.93 11.67
CA LEU A 268 -13.18 9.84 12.54
C LEU A 268 -13.92 10.22 13.82
N LYS A 269 -15.27 10.17 13.84
CA LYS A 269 -16.11 10.43 15.02
C LYS A 269 -16.36 9.18 15.87
N HIS A 270 -15.92 8.00 15.40
CA HIS A 270 -16.12 6.74 16.11
C HIS A 270 -15.43 6.73 17.48
N LYS A 271 -16.05 6.10 18.49
CA LYS A 271 -15.55 6.06 19.89
C LYS A 271 -14.11 5.54 20.01
N PHE A 272 -13.70 4.58 19.18
CA PHE A 272 -12.33 4.05 19.15
C PHE A 272 -11.30 5.09 18.65
N ILE A 273 -11.70 5.92 17.70
CA ILE A 273 -10.82 6.88 17.02
C ILE A 273 -10.77 8.24 17.71
N ARG A 274 -11.91 8.78 18.14
CA ARG A 274 -12.01 10.16 18.67
C ARG A 274 -11.18 10.40 19.92
N HIS A 275 -10.85 9.32 20.68
CA HIS A 275 -10.02 9.39 21.89
C HIS A 275 -8.57 8.98 21.66
N ALA A 276 -8.16 8.76 20.38
CA ALA A 276 -6.77 8.48 20.05
C ALA A 276 -5.85 9.62 20.51
N GLY A 277 -4.79 9.26 21.20
CA GLY A 277 -3.83 10.23 21.76
C GLY A 277 -3.02 10.99 20.70
N SER A 278 -2.01 11.70 21.14
CA SER A 278 -1.08 12.41 20.25
C SER A 278 -0.22 11.40 19.46
N ALA A 279 -0.10 11.60 18.14
CA ALA A 279 0.77 10.77 17.30
C ALA A 279 2.23 10.88 17.77
N VAL A 280 2.70 12.07 18.08
CA VAL A 280 4.08 12.30 18.54
C VAL A 280 4.37 11.48 19.80
N SER A 281 3.53 11.56 20.84
CA SER A 281 3.80 10.86 22.09
C SER A 281 3.68 9.33 21.99
N ILE A 282 2.80 8.84 21.12
CA ILE A 282 2.50 7.41 21.00
C ILE A 282 3.43 6.73 20.00
N LEU A 283 3.71 7.35 18.84
CA LEU A 283 4.45 6.70 17.76
C LEU A 283 5.96 6.95 17.80
N THR A 284 6.45 7.99 18.51
CA THR A 284 7.89 8.27 18.59
C THR A 284 8.71 7.08 19.12
N PRO A 285 8.30 6.39 20.22
CA PRO A 285 9.05 5.22 20.69
C PRO A 285 9.13 4.09 19.65
N LEU A 286 8.07 3.90 18.87
CA LEU A 286 8.04 2.90 17.79
C LEU A 286 9.03 3.26 16.68
N ALA A 287 8.98 4.51 16.20
CA ALA A 287 9.85 4.97 15.12
C ALA A 287 11.33 4.94 15.52
N GLN A 288 11.67 5.33 16.76
CA GLN A 288 13.05 5.31 17.29
C GLN A 288 13.60 3.89 17.46
N GLN A 289 12.75 2.94 17.79
CA GLN A 289 13.14 1.53 17.97
C GLN A 289 13.15 0.73 16.67
N TYR A 290 12.75 1.34 15.57
CA TYR A 290 12.73 0.64 14.28
C TYR A 290 14.14 0.26 13.85
N LYS A 291 14.33 -1.02 13.62
CA LYS A 291 15.54 -1.55 12.97
C LYS A 291 15.07 -2.21 11.67
N PRO A 292 15.57 -1.77 10.51
CA PRO A 292 15.24 -2.43 9.26
C PRO A 292 15.49 -3.93 9.38
N LEU A 293 14.50 -4.74 9.08
CA LEU A 293 14.69 -6.18 8.93
C LEU A 293 15.68 -6.35 7.79
N LYS A 294 16.84 -6.97 8.04
CA LYS A 294 17.72 -7.38 6.96
C LYS A 294 16.90 -8.31 6.08
N HIS A 295 16.59 -7.86 4.87
CA HIS A 295 15.90 -8.70 3.90
C HIS A 295 16.81 -9.89 3.59
N SER A 296 16.62 -11.01 4.31
CA SER A 296 16.98 -12.31 3.77
C SER A 296 16.11 -12.48 2.52
N ALA A 297 16.70 -12.86 1.42
CA ALA A 297 16.05 -13.01 0.10
C ALA A 297 14.96 -14.11 0.04
N SER A 298 14.22 -14.33 1.12
CA SER A 298 13.15 -15.31 1.26
C SER A 298 11.95 -14.71 2.00
N SER A 299 11.32 -13.69 1.39
CA SER A 299 9.94 -13.38 1.73
C SER A 299 9.07 -14.44 1.06
N GLN A 300 8.37 -15.26 1.84
CA GLN A 300 7.46 -16.31 1.35
C GLN A 300 6.36 -15.76 0.40
N TYR A 301 6.15 -14.47 0.35
CA TYR A 301 5.25 -13.80 -0.60
C TYR A 301 5.83 -13.66 -2.03
N ALA A 302 7.16 -13.81 -2.23
CA ALA A 302 7.79 -13.85 -3.55
C ALA A 302 7.78 -15.28 -4.15
N ALA A 303 7.51 -16.31 -3.36
CA ALA A 303 7.58 -17.70 -3.77
C ALA A 303 6.35 -18.23 -4.54
N ALA A 304 5.34 -17.40 -4.80
CA ALA A 304 4.21 -17.79 -5.67
C ALA A 304 4.44 -17.46 -7.16
N GLN A 305 5.65 -17.07 -7.54
CA GLN A 305 6.05 -17.05 -8.95
C GLN A 305 6.72 -18.39 -9.29
N THR A 306 5.91 -19.44 -9.40
CA THR A 306 6.34 -20.68 -10.02
C THR A 306 6.58 -20.45 -11.52
N THR A 307 7.69 -20.97 -12.00
CA THR A 307 8.20 -20.91 -13.38
C THR A 307 7.38 -21.69 -14.41
N ASP A 308 6.16 -22.06 -14.10
CA ASP A 308 5.24 -22.69 -15.04
C ASP A 308 4.19 -21.66 -15.51
N PRO A 309 4.01 -21.46 -16.83
CA PRO A 309 2.93 -20.66 -17.34
C PRO A 309 1.59 -21.24 -16.88
N PRO A 310 0.62 -20.42 -16.45
CA PRO A 310 -0.68 -20.93 -16.03
C PRO A 310 -1.34 -21.65 -17.21
N PRO A 311 -2.04 -22.78 -16.97
CA PRO A 311 -2.76 -23.48 -18.01
C PRO A 311 -3.79 -22.54 -18.63
N LEU A 312 -3.84 -22.51 -19.95
CA LEU A 312 -4.85 -21.81 -20.76
C LEU A 312 -6.25 -22.30 -20.37
N TRP A 313 -6.99 -21.50 -19.60
CA TRP A 313 -8.40 -21.72 -19.34
C TRP A 313 -9.21 -21.02 -20.43
N GLU A 314 -9.71 -21.82 -21.39
CA GLU A 314 -10.77 -21.40 -22.29
C GLU A 314 -12.05 -21.20 -21.47
N PHE A 315 -12.53 -19.98 -21.35
CA PHE A 315 -13.88 -19.71 -20.90
C PHE A 315 -14.86 -20.12 -22.00
N ALA A 316 -15.35 -21.35 -21.91
CA ALA A 316 -16.51 -21.73 -22.68
C ALA A 316 -17.68 -20.82 -22.32
N SER A 317 -18.20 -20.16 -23.33
CA SER A 317 -19.35 -19.26 -23.33
C SER A 317 -20.52 -19.79 -22.50
N LEU A 318 -20.88 -19.11 -21.42
CA LEU A 318 -22.22 -19.15 -20.86
C LEU A 318 -23.08 -18.09 -21.59
N ARG A 319 -23.51 -18.45 -22.82
CA ARG A 319 -24.76 -17.93 -23.38
C ARG A 319 -25.82 -18.97 -23.08
N ARG A 320 -26.68 -18.72 -22.14
CA ARG A 320 -28.13 -18.95 -22.12
C ARG A 320 -28.74 -18.31 -20.90
#